data_a62362b29e6e2ade6fef8b3433e5340d
#
_entry.id   a62362b29e6e2ade6fef8b3433e5340d
#
_cell.length_a   1.000
_cell.length_b   1.000
_cell.length_c   1.000
_cell.angle_alpha   90.00
_cell.angle_beta   90.00
_cell.angle_gamma   90.00
#
_symmetry.space_group_name_H-M   'P 1'
#
loop_
_entity.id
_entity.type
_entity.pdbx_description
1 polymer ?
#
loop_
_entity_poly.entity_id
_entity_poly.type
_entity_poly.pdbx_seq_one_letter_code
_entity_poly.pdbx_strand_id
1 'polypeptide(L)'
;MKDGAIMRILVPDLELWCSKYLQHDREFLDAYRNAYLGQDYPTDGSIFMGMLHNHGHKMGWDWDTLRFMLDWCGFKNIRRTNYCESDLEDINVLEPVNPGRELESLCVECYK
;
A
#
# COMPACT_ATOMS: atom_id res chain seq x y z
N MET A 1 -12.30 -12.81 -13.85
CA MET A 1 -13.22 -12.44 -12.74
C MET A 1 -14.66 -12.43 -13.22
N LYS A 2 -15.58 -12.91 -12.42
CA LYS A 2 -17.01 -12.82 -12.71
C LYS A 2 -17.50 -11.40 -12.50
N ASP A 3 -18.52 -10.98 -13.26
CA ASP A 3 -19.17 -9.70 -13.05
C ASP A 3 -19.71 -9.60 -11.63
N GLY A 4 -19.53 -8.45 -10.99
CA GLY A 4 -19.89 -8.22 -9.60
C GLY A 4 -18.89 -8.72 -8.58
N ALA A 5 -17.80 -9.39 -9.00
CA ALA A 5 -16.76 -9.83 -8.09
C ALA A 5 -15.99 -8.61 -7.54
N ILE A 6 -15.57 -8.72 -6.28
CA ILE A 6 -14.81 -7.67 -5.59
C ILE A 6 -13.33 -7.97 -5.72
N MET A 7 -12.56 -6.95 -6.11
CA MET A 7 -11.09 -7.01 -6.07
C MET A 7 -10.58 -6.02 -5.03
N ARG A 8 -9.64 -6.49 -4.22
CA ARG A 8 -8.99 -5.65 -3.22
C ARG A 8 -7.49 -5.62 -3.45
N ILE A 9 -6.93 -4.41 -3.43
CA ILE A 9 -5.51 -4.18 -3.74
C ILE A 9 -4.88 -3.44 -2.57
N LEU A 10 -3.74 -3.95 -2.10
CA LEU A 10 -2.89 -3.29 -1.12
C LEU A 10 -1.50 -3.12 -1.73
N VAL A 11 -1.06 -1.88 -1.83
CA VAL A 11 0.30 -1.54 -2.30
C VAL A 11 0.86 -0.42 -1.42
N PRO A 12 2.18 -0.27 -1.35
CA PRO A 12 2.75 0.91 -0.68
C PRO A 12 2.24 2.19 -1.33
N ASP A 13 1.88 3.17 -0.50
CA ASP A 13 1.35 4.46 -0.94
C ASP A 13 2.50 5.40 -1.27
N LEU A 14 2.77 5.61 -2.54
CA LEU A 14 3.89 6.43 -3.00
C LEU A 14 3.80 7.87 -2.48
N GLU A 15 2.61 8.48 -2.51
CA GLU A 15 2.42 9.85 -2.03
C GLU A 15 2.75 9.96 -0.54
N LEU A 16 2.26 9.02 0.27
CA LEU A 16 2.55 8.96 1.68
C LEU A 16 4.06 8.84 1.93
N TRP A 17 4.71 7.94 1.19
CA TRP A 17 6.15 7.71 1.33
C TRP A 17 6.98 8.93 0.96
N CYS A 18 6.62 9.63 -0.13
CA CYS A 18 7.30 10.85 -0.52
C CYS A 18 7.17 11.92 0.55
N SER A 19 5.99 12.08 1.11
CA SER A 19 5.73 13.03 2.19
C SER A 19 6.56 12.69 3.43
N LYS A 20 6.54 11.43 3.86
CA LYS A 20 7.28 10.99 5.04
C LYS A 20 8.80 11.09 4.85
N TYR A 21 9.28 10.79 3.66
CA TYR A 21 10.70 10.95 3.34
C TYR A 21 11.13 12.42 3.41
N LEU A 22 10.36 13.32 2.80
CA LEU A 22 10.68 14.75 2.80
C LEU A 22 10.62 15.37 4.20
N GLN A 23 9.73 14.88 5.04
CA GLN A 23 9.60 15.31 6.43
C GLN A 23 10.65 14.66 7.34
N HIS A 24 11.38 13.65 6.87
CA HIS A 24 12.26 12.80 7.69
C HIS A 24 11.54 12.30 8.94
N ASP A 25 10.32 11.79 8.75
CA ASP A 25 9.45 11.32 9.83
C ASP A 25 10.07 10.09 10.48
N ARG A 26 10.65 10.33 11.66
CA ARG A 26 11.42 9.30 12.35
C ARG A 26 10.55 8.13 12.81
N GLU A 27 9.37 8.44 13.28
CA GLU A 27 8.45 7.40 13.73
C GLU A 27 8.04 6.46 12.59
N PHE A 28 7.66 7.02 11.45
CA PHE A 28 7.26 6.26 10.28
C PHE A 28 8.43 5.45 9.70
N LEU A 29 9.54 6.12 9.42
CA LEU A 29 10.68 5.50 8.75
C LEU A 29 11.33 4.41 9.60
N ASP A 30 11.50 4.65 10.89
CA ASP A 30 12.06 3.65 11.79
C ASP A 30 11.12 2.47 12.00
N ALA A 31 9.82 2.72 12.07
CA ALA A 31 8.82 1.65 12.18
C ALA A 31 8.87 0.72 10.97
N TYR A 32 8.96 1.29 9.76
CA TYR A 32 9.06 0.49 8.55
C TYR A 32 10.37 -0.30 8.49
N ARG A 33 11.49 0.35 8.79
CA ARG A 33 12.79 -0.32 8.82
C ARG A 33 12.78 -1.51 9.78
N ASN A 34 12.26 -1.32 10.97
CA ASN A 34 12.23 -2.38 11.98
C ASN A 34 11.29 -3.52 11.60
N ALA A 35 10.20 -3.21 10.88
CA ALA A 35 9.24 -4.22 10.44
C ALA A 35 9.74 -5.06 9.27
N TYR A 36 10.49 -4.47 8.33
CA TYR A 36 10.76 -5.12 7.05
C TYR A 36 12.22 -5.16 6.61
N LEU A 37 13.07 -4.20 7.02
CA LEU A 37 14.38 -4.03 6.39
C LEU A 37 15.56 -4.40 7.29
N GLY A 38 15.62 -3.87 8.52
CA GLY A 38 16.71 -4.13 9.45
C GLY A 38 17.86 -3.13 9.34
N GLN A 39 19.01 -3.49 9.93
CA GLN A 39 20.14 -2.61 10.17
C GLN A 39 20.93 -2.20 8.92
N ASP A 40 20.77 -2.95 7.83
CA ASP A 40 21.49 -2.67 6.58
C ASP A 40 20.94 -1.44 5.84
N TYR A 41 19.89 -0.82 6.37
CA TYR A 41 19.22 0.35 5.80
C TYR A 41 19.31 1.53 6.78
N PRO A 42 20.51 2.13 6.94
CA PRO A 42 20.75 3.11 8.00
C PRO A 42 20.24 4.52 7.74
N THR A 43 19.95 4.88 6.48
CA THR A 43 19.54 6.22 6.11
C THR A 43 18.10 6.26 5.63
N ASP A 44 17.46 7.43 5.68
CA ASP A 44 16.10 7.61 5.21
C ASP A 44 15.96 7.26 3.72
N GLY A 45 16.96 7.65 2.92
CA GLY A 45 16.98 7.30 1.50
C GLY A 45 17.08 5.79 1.29
N SER A 46 17.89 5.08 2.07
CA SER A 46 17.98 3.63 1.97
C SER A 46 16.68 2.94 2.36
N ILE A 47 15.97 3.45 3.34
CA ILE A 47 14.65 2.94 3.74
C ILE A 47 13.66 3.12 2.61
N PHE A 48 13.63 4.31 1.99
CA PHE A 48 12.75 4.60 0.85
C PHE A 48 13.04 3.67 -0.34
N MET A 49 14.31 3.52 -0.68
CA MET A 49 14.72 2.63 -1.77
C MET A 49 14.41 1.17 -1.45
N GLY A 50 14.54 0.77 -0.20
CA GLY A 50 14.17 -0.57 0.23
C GLY A 50 12.67 -0.85 0.03
N MET A 51 11.82 0.12 0.32
CA MET A 51 10.39 0.02 0.04
C MET A 51 10.11 -0.20 -1.45
N LEU A 52 10.80 0.57 -2.31
CA LEU A 52 10.56 0.50 -3.76
C LEU A 52 11.05 -0.80 -4.39
N HIS A 53 12.16 -1.37 -3.90
CA HIS A 53 12.84 -2.44 -4.59
C HIS A 53 12.79 -3.80 -3.90
N ASN A 54 12.51 -3.83 -2.61
CA ASN A 54 12.43 -5.10 -1.88
C ASN A 54 11.01 -5.68 -1.98
N HIS A 55 10.87 -6.92 -1.56
CA HIS A 55 9.59 -7.65 -1.53
C HIS A 55 8.94 -7.81 -2.92
N GLY A 56 9.73 -7.74 -4.01
CA GLY A 56 9.23 -7.91 -5.36
C GLY A 56 8.50 -6.72 -5.94
N HIS A 57 8.57 -5.57 -5.30
CA HIS A 57 7.98 -4.34 -5.83
C HIS A 57 8.74 -3.89 -7.07
N LYS A 58 8.01 -3.59 -8.14
CA LYS A 58 8.60 -3.16 -9.42
C LYS A 58 8.29 -1.71 -9.76
N MET A 59 7.28 -1.13 -9.11
CA MET A 59 6.96 0.28 -9.25
C MET A 59 6.20 0.77 -8.02
N GLY A 60 6.25 2.07 -7.81
CA GLY A 60 5.43 2.71 -6.80
C GLY A 60 4.06 3.09 -7.38
N TRP A 61 3.04 3.09 -6.54
CA TRP A 61 1.69 3.46 -6.92
C TRP A 61 1.18 4.59 -6.02
N ASP A 62 0.55 5.59 -6.63
CA ASP A 62 -0.29 6.53 -5.92
C ASP A 62 -1.77 6.27 -6.25
N TRP A 63 -2.65 6.93 -5.52
CA TRP A 63 -4.09 6.76 -5.71
C TRP A 63 -4.54 7.11 -7.12
N ASP A 64 -4.07 8.23 -7.63
CA ASP A 64 -4.48 8.72 -8.96
C ASP A 64 -4.09 7.76 -10.06
N THR A 65 -2.87 7.23 -10.03
CA THR A 65 -2.40 6.29 -11.04
C THR A 65 -3.14 4.96 -10.95
N LEU A 66 -3.30 4.44 -9.74
CA LEU A 66 -3.98 3.16 -9.56
C LEU A 66 -5.45 3.26 -10.00
N ARG A 67 -6.13 4.32 -9.61
CA ARG A 67 -7.51 4.57 -10.04
C ARG A 67 -7.63 4.67 -11.55
N PHE A 68 -6.74 5.42 -12.18
CA PHE A 68 -6.72 5.57 -13.64
C PHE A 68 -6.58 4.20 -14.34
N MET A 69 -5.62 3.40 -13.89
CA MET A 69 -5.36 2.09 -14.49
C MET A 69 -6.54 1.13 -14.31
N LEU A 70 -7.14 1.12 -13.14
CA LEU A 70 -8.30 0.26 -12.87
C LEU A 70 -9.52 0.68 -13.71
N ASP A 71 -9.77 1.97 -13.82
CA ASP A 71 -10.85 2.49 -14.66
C ASP A 71 -10.64 2.10 -16.12
N TRP A 72 -9.43 2.26 -16.61
CA TRP A 72 -9.08 1.90 -17.98
C TRP A 72 -9.24 0.40 -18.24
N CYS A 73 -8.99 -0.43 -17.24
CA CYS A 73 -9.19 -1.87 -17.33
C CYS A 73 -10.67 -2.31 -17.22
N GLY A 74 -11.59 -1.37 -16.99
CA GLY A 74 -13.02 -1.64 -16.95
C GLY A 74 -13.60 -1.99 -15.58
N PHE A 75 -12.84 -1.82 -14.51
CA PHE A 75 -13.34 -2.02 -13.15
C PHE A 75 -14.29 -0.88 -12.76
N LYS A 76 -15.24 -1.18 -11.88
CA LYS A 76 -16.30 -0.27 -11.45
C LYS A 76 -16.24 -0.04 -9.95
N ASN A 77 -16.86 1.07 -9.50
CA ASN A 77 -16.96 1.43 -8.09
C ASN A 77 -15.59 1.42 -7.40
N ILE A 78 -14.60 2.00 -8.07
CA ILE A 78 -13.23 2.07 -7.58
C ILE A 78 -13.19 3.05 -6.42
N ARG A 79 -12.78 2.58 -5.24
CA ARG A 79 -12.73 3.42 -4.05
C ARG A 79 -11.50 3.13 -3.22
N ARG A 80 -11.03 4.17 -2.56
CA ARG A 80 -9.96 4.07 -1.58
C ARG A 80 -10.59 3.74 -0.22
N THR A 81 -10.01 2.77 0.48
CA THR A 81 -10.48 2.36 1.79
C THR A 81 -9.34 2.40 2.79
N ASN A 82 -9.66 2.17 4.06
CA ASN A 82 -8.65 1.93 5.08
C ASN A 82 -8.29 0.45 5.13
N TYR A 83 -7.17 0.16 5.78
CA TYR A 83 -6.78 -1.22 6.05
C TYR A 83 -7.88 -1.91 6.88
N CYS A 84 -8.21 -3.13 6.53
CA CYS A 84 -9.31 -3.91 7.12
C CYS A 84 -10.71 -3.31 6.93
N GLU A 85 -10.87 -2.32 6.04
CA GLU A 85 -12.17 -1.75 5.67
C GLU A 85 -12.55 -2.21 4.28
N SER A 86 -13.58 -3.04 4.18
CA SER A 86 -13.95 -3.68 2.92
C SER A 86 -15.41 -4.14 2.93
N ASP A 87 -15.97 -4.29 1.72
CA ASP A 87 -17.25 -4.98 1.53
C ASP A 87 -17.11 -6.50 1.59
N LEU A 88 -15.88 -7.02 1.66
CA LEU A 88 -15.63 -8.44 1.87
C LEU A 88 -15.88 -8.83 3.32
N GLU A 89 -16.66 -9.88 3.54
CA GLU A 89 -17.02 -10.32 4.89
C GLU A 89 -15.81 -10.81 5.70
N ASP A 90 -14.85 -11.45 5.00
CA ASP A 90 -13.69 -12.08 5.64
C ASP A 90 -12.46 -11.17 5.69
N ILE A 91 -12.64 -9.86 5.65
CA ILE A 91 -11.51 -8.93 5.56
C ILE A 91 -10.53 -9.08 6.73
N ASN A 92 -11.02 -9.38 7.92
CA ASN A 92 -10.16 -9.55 9.10
C ASN A 92 -9.29 -10.81 9.02
N VAL A 93 -9.69 -11.79 8.23
CA VAL A 93 -8.91 -13.00 7.97
C VAL A 93 -7.88 -12.73 6.89
N LEU A 94 -8.30 -12.03 5.81
CA LEU A 94 -7.43 -11.69 4.68
C LEU A 94 -6.41 -10.62 5.04
N GLU A 95 -6.79 -9.68 5.89
CA GLU A 95 -5.94 -8.59 6.38
C GLU A 95 -5.85 -8.64 7.89
N PRO A 96 -5.10 -9.58 8.46
CA PRO A 96 -4.91 -9.64 9.90
C PRO A 96 -4.15 -8.41 10.42
N VAL A 97 -4.21 -8.17 11.70
CA VAL A 97 -3.49 -7.05 12.31
C VAL A 97 -2.02 -7.12 11.92
N ASN A 98 -1.56 -6.11 11.18
CA ASN A 98 -0.17 -6.01 10.71
C ASN A 98 0.21 -4.52 10.71
N PRO A 99 0.89 -4.04 11.76
CA PRO A 99 1.23 -2.62 11.87
C PRO A 99 2.04 -2.08 10.68
N GLY A 100 2.90 -2.91 10.09
CA GLY A 100 3.69 -2.48 8.94
C GLY A 100 2.84 -2.23 7.70
N ARG A 101 1.90 -3.13 7.39
CA ARG A 101 1.00 -2.95 6.25
C ARG A 101 0.02 -1.80 6.48
N GLU A 102 -0.52 -1.70 7.69
CA GLU A 102 -1.44 -0.62 8.05
C GLU A 102 -0.76 0.75 7.93
N LEU A 103 0.52 0.82 8.29
CA LEU A 103 1.31 2.04 8.27
C LEU A 103 1.46 2.63 6.87
N GLU A 104 1.69 1.80 5.85
CA GLU A 104 2.13 2.24 4.53
C GLU A 104 1.15 1.99 3.38
N SER A 105 0.11 1.19 3.59
CA SER A 105 -0.67 0.67 2.47
C SER A 105 -1.65 1.68 1.89
N LEU A 106 -1.65 1.74 0.56
CA LEU A 106 -2.77 2.27 -0.23
C LEU A 106 -3.73 1.10 -0.45
N CYS A 107 -4.91 1.21 0.14
CA CYS A 107 -5.93 0.17 0.06
C CYS A 107 -7.01 0.61 -0.92
N VAL A 108 -7.27 -0.21 -1.92
CA VAL A 108 -8.26 0.07 -2.97
C VAL A 108 -9.16 -1.12 -3.15
N GLU A 109 -10.44 -0.87 -3.31
CA GLU A 109 -11.43 -1.89 -3.58
C GLU A 109 -12.24 -1.48 -4.81
N CYS A 110 -12.53 -2.44 -5.66
CA CYS A 110 -13.30 -2.19 -6.87
C CYS A 110 -14.09 -3.44 -7.27
N TYR A 111 -14.94 -3.28 -8.25
CA TYR A 111 -15.82 -4.34 -8.73
C TYR A 111 -15.56 -4.61 -10.21
N LYS A 112 -15.69 -5.86 -10.59
CA LYS A 112 -15.62 -6.27 -11.99
C LYS A 112 -16.83 -5.74 -12.78
#